data_6c89235f3ea59d30311f21634704f73b
#
_entry.id   6c89235f3ea59d30311f21634704f73b
#
_cell.length_a   1.000
_cell.length_b   1.000
_cell.length_c   1.000
_cell.angle_alpha   90.00
_cell.angle_beta   90.00
_cell.angle_gamma   90.00
#
_symmetry.space_group_name_H-M   'P 1'
#
loop_
_entity.id
_entity.type
_entity.pdbx_description
1 polymer ?
#
loop_
_entity_poly.entity_id
_entity_poly.type
_entity_poly.pdbx_seq_one_letter_code
_entity_poly.pdbx_strand_id
1 'polypeptide(L)'
;MKENIIVVGCGIFGLSTAFKFLQAKKKVTLIDPLPILDSLKSSSGESRNIRFSHANDQFYSRLSWEAAKEWKKIEKITNKKLFYDTGIVWFAAEDNGWESHSEKTIKMLNIPYQHLSPKDAMKLYPSLHIDDLHFVLHEPHGGTLAAKKCLLALFNLCLDLGCDYINGQAEFIKNDIYVNDKRIDFDTAVWAIGPWIKHVFPFIDMIKVTMQDVVFFESPDGWEAEKIPAFNDIKNGFYGCGSLDGMGVKLGYDVKGQEFDITQNERTHSESSVNHCRKYIGHRFPVFKKAKINLIKTCQYTMTPDANWIIAPHPEYPRHWIIGAGSAHGFKHGPALGQYVTDLILNNEDPDPKFALMERQERPGGWRDLYQYE
;
A
#
# COMPACT_ATOMS: atom_id res chain seq x y z
N MET A 1 2.04 33.38 13.07
CA MET A 1 1.36 32.20 13.68
C MET A 1 1.81 30.96 12.91
N LYS A 2 1.81 29.78 13.52
CA LYS A 2 2.09 28.54 12.77
C LYS A 2 0.88 28.23 11.91
N GLU A 3 1.12 27.85 10.66
CA GLU A 3 0.08 27.38 9.75
C GLU A 3 -0.66 26.17 10.37
N ASN A 4 -1.99 26.21 10.32
CA ASN A 4 -2.89 25.22 10.89
C ASN A 4 -3.37 24.24 9.81
N ILE A 5 -2.88 23.00 9.88
CA ILE A 5 -3.18 21.95 8.91
C ILE A 5 -4.20 20.99 9.49
N ILE A 6 -5.27 20.73 8.76
CA ILE A 6 -6.21 19.64 9.07
C ILE A 6 -5.90 18.46 8.16
N VAL A 7 -5.80 17.27 8.75
CA VAL A 7 -5.70 16.01 7.99
C VAL A 7 -6.88 15.12 8.35
N VAL A 8 -7.77 14.90 7.39
CA VAL A 8 -8.95 14.05 7.53
C VAL A 8 -8.63 12.64 7.04
N GLY A 9 -8.75 11.66 7.94
CA GLY A 9 -8.43 10.26 7.71
C GLY A 9 -7.08 9.82 8.26
N CYS A 10 -7.11 8.88 9.20
CA CYS A 10 -5.93 8.27 9.83
C CYS A 10 -5.53 6.94 9.18
N GLY A 11 -5.64 6.84 7.85
CA GLY A 11 -5.01 5.80 7.06
C GLY A 11 -3.52 6.11 6.83
N ILE A 12 -2.84 5.23 6.08
CA ILE A 12 -1.39 5.38 5.85
C ILE A 12 -1.03 6.71 5.18
N PHE A 13 -1.83 7.21 4.23
CA PHE A 13 -1.57 8.48 3.57
C PHE A 13 -1.73 9.67 4.52
N GLY A 14 -2.83 9.70 5.29
CA GLY A 14 -3.09 10.78 6.24
C GLY A 14 -2.07 10.82 7.37
N LEU A 15 -1.80 9.68 8.02
CA LEU A 15 -0.82 9.60 9.11
C LEU A 15 0.59 10.01 8.66
N SER A 16 1.00 9.55 7.46
CA SER A 16 2.32 9.90 6.92
C SER A 16 2.43 11.38 6.59
N THR A 17 1.39 11.97 6.01
CA THR A 17 1.34 13.41 5.69
C THR A 17 1.31 14.25 6.97
N ALA A 18 0.48 13.88 7.95
CA ALA A 18 0.44 14.55 9.24
C ALA A 18 1.81 14.53 9.96
N PHE A 19 2.46 13.36 9.98
CA PHE A 19 3.79 13.20 10.56
C PHE A 19 4.82 14.15 9.90
N LYS A 20 4.80 14.29 8.57
CA LYS A 20 5.73 15.18 7.86
C LYS A 20 5.44 16.65 8.09
N PHE A 21 4.18 17.07 8.14
CA PHE A 21 3.82 18.44 8.54
C PHE A 21 4.29 18.77 9.97
N LEU A 22 4.14 17.84 10.91
CA LEU A 22 4.64 18.02 12.29
C LEU A 22 6.16 18.14 12.33
N GLN A 23 6.89 17.33 11.52
CA GLN A 23 8.35 17.49 11.38
C GLN A 23 8.72 18.86 10.79
N ALA A 24 7.91 19.41 9.89
CA ALA A 24 8.03 20.77 9.36
C ALA A 24 7.54 21.87 10.33
N LYS A 25 7.26 21.49 11.62
CA LYS A 25 6.84 22.42 12.69
C LYS A 25 5.51 23.12 12.46
N LYS A 26 4.64 22.56 11.63
CA LYS A 26 3.26 23.05 11.44
C LYS A 26 2.39 22.59 12.63
N LYS A 27 1.26 23.28 12.86
CA LYS A 27 0.23 22.79 13.77
C LYS A 27 -0.66 21.84 12.98
N VAL A 28 -0.90 20.64 13.48
CA VAL A 28 -1.69 19.60 12.80
C VAL A 28 -2.81 19.09 13.68
N THR A 29 -3.99 18.98 13.11
CA THR A 29 -5.13 18.26 13.71
C THR A 29 -5.51 17.08 12.81
N LEU A 30 -5.48 15.88 13.37
CA LEU A 30 -6.00 14.66 12.74
C LEU A 30 -7.48 14.49 13.06
N ILE A 31 -8.30 14.15 12.08
CA ILE A 31 -9.74 13.88 12.26
C ILE A 31 -10.06 12.53 11.64
N ASP A 32 -10.67 11.62 12.41
CA ASP A 32 -11.11 10.32 11.90
C ASP A 32 -12.23 9.76 12.80
N PRO A 33 -13.37 9.31 12.26
CA PRO A 33 -14.45 8.74 13.06
C PRO A 33 -14.16 7.29 13.50
N LEU A 34 -13.24 6.60 12.83
CA LEU A 34 -12.98 5.19 13.03
C LEU A 34 -11.69 4.96 13.84
N PRO A 35 -11.60 3.90 14.65
CA PRO A 35 -10.36 3.47 15.29
C PRO A 35 -9.21 3.34 14.29
N ILE A 36 -7.97 3.54 14.74
CA ILE A 36 -6.80 3.52 13.85
C ILE A 36 -6.67 2.21 13.08
N LEU A 37 -6.96 1.09 13.73
CA LEU A 37 -6.87 -0.25 13.15
C LEU A 37 -8.21 -0.81 12.67
N ASP A 38 -9.20 0.06 12.48
CA ASP A 38 -10.53 -0.38 12.04
C ASP A 38 -10.46 -1.16 10.72
N SER A 39 -11.18 -2.27 10.67
CA SER A 39 -11.17 -3.19 9.52
C SER A 39 -11.74 -2.57 8.25
N LEU A 40 -12.58 -1.54 8.33
CA LEU A 40 -13.15 -0.84 7.18
C LEU A 40 -12.10 0.00 6.43
N LYS A 41 -10.97 0.32 7.04
CA LYS A 41 -9.91 1.10 6.40
C LYS A 41 -9.11 0.24 5.41
N SER A 42 -8.83 0.75 4.21
CA SER A 42 -7.95 0.06 3.23
C SER A 42 -6.52 -0.15 3.75
N SER A 43 -6.09 0.66 4.71
CA SER A 43 -4.78 0.53 5.35
C SER A 43 -4.73 -0.58 6.39
N SER A 44 -5.87 -1.13 6.83
CA SER A 44 -5.92 -2.23 7.80
C SER A 44 -5.30 -3.51 7.23
N GLY A 45 -5.01 -4.44 8.10
CA GLY A 45 -4.39 -5.72 7.76
C GLY A 45 -3.02 -5.88 8.42
N GLU A 46 -2.50 -7.10 8.42
CA GLU A 46 -1.35 -7.50 9.24
C GLU A 46 -0.03 -7.09 8.61
N SER A 47 0.09 -7.29 7.32
CA SER A 47 1.35 -7.09 6.59
C SER A 47 1.15 -6.43 5.23
N ARG A 48 2.22 -5.80 4.73
CA ARG A 48 2.34 -5.29 3.35
C ARG A 48 3.74 -5.59 2.84
N ASN A 49 3.84 -5.94 1.56
CA ASN A 49 5.16 -6.06 0.92
C ASN A 49 5.72 -4.67 0.61
N ILE A 50 7.01 -4.47 0.88
CA ILE A 50 7.77 -3.33 0.39
C ILE A 50 8.73 -3.81 -0.68
N ARG A 51 8.64 -3.22 -1.85
CA ARG A 51 9.29 -3.61 -3.09
C ARG A 51 9.62 -2.37 -3.91
N PHE A 52 10.65 -2.46 -4.74
CA PHE A 52 11.14 -1.34 -5.55
C PHE A 52 10.78 -1.46 -7.02
N SER A 53 10.48 -2.68 -7.46
CA SER A 53 10.03 -2.97 -8.82
C SER A 53 8.64 -2.42 -9.11
N HIS A 54 8.51 -1.64 -10.20
CA HIS A 54 7.27 -1.05 -10.73
C HIS A 54 7.31 -0.99 -12.26
N ALA A 55 7.78 -2.07 -12.91
CA ALA A 55 8.02 -2.11 -14.36
C ALA A 55 8.83 -0.87 -14.83
N ASN A 56 8.29 -0.09 -15.78
CA ASN A 56 8.95 1.09 -16.31
C ASN A 56 8.73 2.38 -15.48
N ASP A 57 7.99 2.32 -14.37
CA ASP A 57 7.67 3.51 -13.58
C ASP A 57 8.80 3.86 -12.59
N GLN A 58 9.65 4.80 -13.01
CA GLN A 58 10.76 5.28 -12.20
C GLN A 58 10.32 6.06 -10.96
N PHE A 59 9.18 6.76 -11.02
CA PHE A 59 8.69 7.54 -9.89
C PHE A 59 8.36 6.63 -8.70
N TYR A 60 7.54 5.60 -8.92
CA TYR A 60 7.17 4.68 -7.85
C TYR A 60 8.36 3.84 -7.37
N SER A 61 9.27 3.46 -8.28
CA SER A 61 10.50 2.74 -7.91
C SER A 61 11.39 3.57 -6.99
N ARG A 62 11.63 4.84 -7.33
CA ARG A 62 12.40 5.78 -6.50
C ARG A 62 11.70 6.03 -5.16
N LEU A 63 10.39 6.33 -5.21
CA LEU A 63 9.61 6.63 -4.02
C LEU A 63 9.55 5.45 -3.04
N SER A 64 9.45 4.21 -3.53
CA SER A 64 9.48 3.04 -2.65
C SER A 64 10.85 2.79 -2.03
N TRP A 65 11.93 3.09 -2.77
CA TRP A 65 13.29 3.04 -2.24
C TRP A 65 13.51 4.05 -1.11
N GLU A 66 13.05 5.28 -1.29
CA GLU A 66 13.09 6.30 -0.23
C GLU A 66 12.19 5.93 0.96
N ALA A 67 11.01 5.39 0.69
CA ALA A 67 10.10 4.92 1.73
C ALA A 67 10.73 3.81 2.60
N ALA A 68 11.50 2.89 2.03
CA ALA A 68 12.19 1.86 2.81
C ALA A 68 13.18 2.45 3.81
N LYS A 69 13.91 3.51 3.40
CA LYS A 69 14.83 4.23 4.29
C LYS A 69 14.07 4.95 5.40
N GLU A 70 12.94 5.58 5.07
CA GLU A 70 12.10 6.27 6.05
C GLU A 70 11.46 5.28 7.04
N TRP A 71 10.99 4.11 6.59
CA TRP A 71 10.50 3.07 7.49
C TRP A 71 11.55 2.61 8.49
N LYS A 72 12.80 2.43 8.06
CA LYS A 72 13.92 2.11 8.97
C LYS A 72 14.22 3.23 9.96
N LYS A 73 14.07 4.50 9.57
CA LYS A 73 14.20 5.64 10.50
C LYS A 73 13.08 5.63 11.54
N ILE A 74 11.82 5.40 11.11
CA ILE A 74 10.66 5.32 12.01
C ILE A 74 10.82 4.14 12.97
N GLU A 75 11.27 2.98 12.49
CA GLU A 75 11.58 1.81 13.31
C GLU A 75 12.60 2.17 14.43
N LYS A 76 13.66 2.88 14.05
CA LYS A 76 14.69 3.32 15.03
C LYS A 76 14.15 4.32 16.04
N ILE A 77 13.36 5.31 15.61
CA ILE A 77 12.78 6.34 16.50
C ILE A 77 11.81 5.69 17.50
N THR A 78 10.98 4.76 17.06
CA THR A 78 9.95 4.14 17.87
C THR A 78 10.45 2.94 18.69
N ASN A 79 11.66 2.46 18.41
CA ASN A 79 12.21 1.20 18.94
C ASN A 79 11.23 0.01 18.79
N LYS A 80 10.53 -0.05 17.65
CA LYS A 80 9.56 -1.12 17.33
C LYS A 80 9.93 -1.78 16.03
N LYS A 81 9.90 -3.11 15.96
CA LYS A 81 10.09 -3.84 14.70
C LYS A 81 8.90 -3.62 13.76
N LEU A 82 9.11 -2.84 12.70
CA LEU A 82 8.11 -2.44 11.71
C LEU A 82 8.38 -3.04 10.34
N PHE A 83 9.65 -3.21 9.98
CA PHE A 83 10.10 -3.64 8.67
C PHE A 83 11.01 -4.86 8.79
N TYR A 84 10.58 -5.97 8.24
CA TYR A 84 11.32 -7.21 8.08
C TYR A 84 11.99 -7.18 6.71
N ASP A 85 13.21 -6.69 6.66
CA ASP A 85 14.01 -6.48 5.45
C ASP A 85 14.80 -7.74 5.04
N THR A 86 14.07 -8.83 4.92
CA THR A 86 14.57 -10.14 4.50
C THR A 86 14.64 -10.32 2.98
N GLY A 87 14.34 -9.26 2.25
CA GLY A 87 14.27 -9.25 0.80
C GLY A 87 12.85 -9.50 0.27
N ILE A 88 12.72 -9.31 -1.05
CA ILE A 88 11.54 -9.71 -1.81
C ILE A 88 11.98 -10.28 -3.14
N VAL A 89 11.31 -11.31 -3.60
CA VAL A 89 11.58 -11.93 -4.89
C VAL A 89 10.40 -11.78 -5.86
N TRP A 90 10.73 -11.81 -7.14
CA TRP A 90 9.78 -11.83 -8.25
C TRP A 90 10.07 -13.05 -9.08
N PHE A 91 9.07 -13.91 -9.23
CA PHE A 91 9.15 -15.13 -10.02
C PHE A 91 8.83 -14.81 -11.47
N ALA A 92 9.88 -14.74 -12.33
CA ALA A 92 9.74 -14.47 -13.74
C ALA A 92 9.62 -15.78 -14.53
N ALA A 93 8.52 -15.91 -15.29
CA ALA A 93 8.31 -17.07 -16.15
C ALA A 93 8.85 -16.87 -17.57
N GLU A 94 9.27 -15.66 -17.91
CA GLU A 94 9.79 -15.30 -19.24
C GLU A 94 10.79 -14.15 -19.16
N ASP A 95 11.57 -13.94 -20.22
CA ASP A 95 12.69 -12.98 -20.23
C ASP A 95 12.28 -11.55 -20.59
N ASN A 96 11.10 -11.35 -21.14
CA ASN A 96 10.62 -10.04 -21.63
C ASN A 96 9.45 -9.47 -20.86
N GLY A 97 9.13 -10.05 -19.71
CA GLY A 97 7.98 -9.69 -18.90
C GLY A 97 8.18 -8.44 -18.03
N TRP A 98 7.26 -8.25 -17.14
CA TRP A 98 7.20 -7.15 -16.17
C TRP A 98 8.46 -7.09 -15.29
N GLU A 99 9.01 -8.25 -14.92
CA GLU A 99 10.20 -8.38 -14.07
C GLU A 99 11.44 -7.85 -14.78
N SER A 100 11.61 -8.12 -16.07
CA SER A 100 12.73 -7.62 -16.87
C SER A 100 12.69 -6.11 -17.06
N HIS A 101 11.49 -5.53 -17.25
CA HIS A 101 11.32 -4.09 -17.28
C HIS A 101 11.65 -3.46 -15.92
N SER A 102 11.20 -4.10 -14.83
CA SER A 102 11.52 -3.67 -13.48
C SER A 102 13.01 -3.71 -13.20
N GLU A 103 13.70 -4.78 -13.59
CA GLU A 103 15.16 -4.91 -13.46
C GLU A 103 15.91 -3.77 -14.14
N LYS A 104 15.53 -3.44 -15.38
CA LYS A 104 16.10 -2.29 -16.12
C LYS A 104 15.92 -0.98 -15.36
N THR A 105 14.71 -0.75 -14.82
CA THR A 105 14.37 0.47 -14.08
C THR A 105 15.16 0.59 -12.77
N ILE A 106 15.17 -0.45 -11.94
CA ILE A 106 15.89 -0.40 -10.65
C ILE A 106 17.41 -0.33 -10.86
N LYS A 107 17.96 -0.95 -11.91
CA LYS A 107 19.34 -0.80 -12.33
C LYS A 107 19.67 0.65 -12.68
N MET A 108 18.85 1.29 -13.51
CA MET A 108 19.01 2.70 -13.88
C MET A 108 19.00 3.64 -12.67
N LEU A 109 18.19 3.31 -11.66
CA LEU A 109 18.06 4.07 -10.41
C LEU A 109 19.12 3.72 -9.36
N ASN A 110 20.08 2.81 -9.69
CA ASN A 110 21.09 2.31 -8.76
C ASN A 110 20.50 1.71 -7.48
N ILE A 111 19.34 1.09 -7.57
CA ILE A 111 18.71 0.33 -6.47
C ILE A 111 19.31 -1.09 -6.50
N PRO A 112 19.85 -1.59 -5.37
CA PRO A 112 20.46 -2.92 -5.31
C PRO A 112 19.48 -4.05 -5.62
N TYR A 113 19.88 -4.96 -6.49
CA TYR A 113 19.13 -6.17 -6.86
C TYR A 113 20.05 -7.31 -7.22
N GLN A 114 19.51 -8.50 -7.35
CA GLN A 114 20.19 -9.70 -7.83
C GLN A 114 19.32 -10.39 -8.88
N HIS A 115 19.92 -10.72 -10.02
CA HIS A 115 19.32 -11.60 -11.02
C HIS A 115 19.77 -13.02 -10.70
N LEU A 116 18.85 -13.85 -10.22
CA LEU A 116 19.16 -15.21 -9.77
C LEU A 116 18.67 -16.25 -10.78
N SER A 117 19.48 -17.31 -10.97
CA SER A 117 18.94 -18.51 -11.59
C SER A 117 17.86 -19.15 -10.70
N PRO A 118 16.89 -19.89 -11.28
CA PRO A 118 15.89 -20.61 -10.48
C PRO A 118 16.54 -21.51 -9.41
N LYS A 119 17.67 -22.17 -9.73
CA LYS A 119 18.44 -23.00 -8.78
C LYS A 119 19.01 -22.22 -7.60
N ASP A 120 19.51 -20.99 -7.86
CA ASP A 120 20.02 -20.15 -6.78
C ASP A 120 18.91 -19.64 -5.89
N ALA A 121 17.72 -19.33 -6.46
CA ALA A 121 16.56 -18.92 -5.71
C ALA A 121 16.04 -19.99 -4.73
N MET A 122 16.30 -21.28 -4.98
CA MET A 122 15.98 -22.36 -4.02
C MET A 122 16.69 -22.19 -2.67
N LYS A 123 17.79 -21.44 -2.61
CA LYS A 123 18.50 -21.15 -1.35
C LYS A 123 17.75 -20.16 -0.45
N LEU A 124 16.76 -19.42 -1.02
CA LEU A 124 15.99 -18.41 -0.31
C LEU A 124 14.75 -18.98 0.42
N TYR A 125 14.34 -20.19 0.06
CA TYR A 125 13.15 -20.83 0.63
C TYR A 125 13.41 -22.29 0.98
N PRO A 126 12.85 -22.78 2.09
CA PRO A 126 12.97 -24.22 2.46
C PRO A 126 12.35 -25.17 1.45
N SER A 127 11.42 -24.70 0.61
CA SER A 127 10.74 -25.48 -0.43
C SER A 127 10.31 -24.51 -1.54
N LEU A 128 10.80 -24.73 -2.76
CA LEU A 128 10.49 -23.89 -3.93
C LEU A 128 10.42 -24.78 -5.19
N HIS A 129 9.30 -24.75 -5.89
CA HIS A 129 9.16 -25.32 -7.23
C HIS A 129 9.67 -24.30 -8.26
N ILE A 130 10.50 -24.73 -9.20
CA ILE A 130 11.25 -23.84 -10.10
C ILE A 130 11.10 -24.17 -11.58
N ASP A 131 10.43 -25.28 -11.96
CA ASP A 131 10.44 -25.79 -13.35
C ASP A 131 9.76 -24.85 -14.36
N ASP A 132 8.89 -23.96 -13.87
CA ASP A 132 8.16 -22.95 -14.64
C ASP A 132 8.79 -21.56 -14.56
N LEU A 133 9.98 -21.42 -13.99
CA LEU A 133 10.69 -20.16 -13.83
C LEU A 133 11.82 -20.01 -14.85
N HIS A 134 11.90 -18.83 -15.45
CA HIS A 134 13.00 -18.44 -16.31
C HIS A 134 14.15 -17.82 -15.47
N PHE A 135 13.80 -16.86 -14.60
CA PHE A 135 14.74 -16.29 -13.61
C PHE A 135 13.98 -15.81 -12.37
N VAL A 136 14.71 -15.35 -11.37
CA VAL A 136 14.15 -14.71 -10.17
C VAL A 136 14.85 -13.37 -9.94
N LEU A 137 14.07 -12.28 -9.93
CA LEU A 137 14.58 -10.97 -9.55
C LEU A 137 14.48 -10.84 -8.03
N HIS A 138 15.60 -10.66 -7.34
CA HIS A 138 15.68 -10.50 -5.90
C HIS A 138 16.07 -9.07 -5.53
N GLU A 139 15.28 -8.43 -4.69
CA GLU A 139 15.54 -7.11 -4.11
C GLU A 139 15.92 -7.31 -2.63
N PRO A 140 17.20 -7.35 -2.26
CA PRO A 140 17.65 -7.76 -0.92
C PRO A 140 17.25 -6.77 0.18
N HIS A 141 16.93 -5.54 -0.17
CA HIS A 141 16.49 -4.50 0.77
C HIS A 141 14.97 -4.29 0.82
N GLY A 142 14.21 -5.10 0.07
CA GLY A 142 12.76 -5.20 0.17
C GLY A 142 12.34 -6.08 1.35
N GLY A 143 11.06 -6.45 1.42
CA GLY A 143 10.56 -7.35 2.46
C GLY A 143 9.14 -7.09 2.91
N THR A 144 8.88 -7.30 4.20
CA THR A 144 7.54 -7.25 4.80
C THR A 144 7.43 -6.14 5.84
N LEU A 145 6.43 -5.28 5.70
CA LEU A 145 6.02 -4.31 6.73
C LEU A 145 4.93 -4.91 7.63
N ALA A 146 5.08 -4.76 8.95
CA ALA A 146 4.04 -5.07 9.93
C ALA A 146 3.01 -3.93 9.94
N ALA A 147 2.03 -3.99 9.04
CA ALA A 147 1.17 -2.85 8.69
C ALA A 147 0.43 -2.24 9.88
N LYS A 148 -0.16 -3.06 10.76
CA LYS A 148 -0.79 -2.57 12.00
C LYS A 148 0.19 -1.84 12.90
N LYS A 149 1.40 -2.41 13.08
CA LYS A 149 2.46 -1.80 13.88
C LYS A 149 2.93 -0.47 13.27
N CYS A 150 2.99 -0.40 11.93
CA CYS A 150 3.34 0.82 11.20
C CYS A 150 2.31 1.94 11.42
N LEU A 151 1.01 1.65 11.32
CA LEU A 151 -0.05 2.64 11.56
C LEU A 151 -0.03 3.16 12.99
N LEU A 152 0.07 2.27 13.98
CA LEU A 152 0.15 2.66 15.39
C LEU A 152 1.42 3.47 15.69
N ALA A 153 2.55 3.11 15.10
CA ALA A 153 3.80 3.84 15.25
C ALA A 153 3.68 5.27 14.73
N LEU A 154 3.14 5.44 13.52
CA LEU A 154 2.93 6.78 12.94
C LEU A 154 1.93 7.60 13.73
N PHE A 155 0.81 7.00 14.16
CA PHE A 155 -0.20 7.71 14.97
C PHE A 155 0.39 8.20 16.30
N ASN A 156 1.09 7.34 17.04
CA ASN A 156 1.72 7.72 18.28
C ASN A 156 2.79 8.80 18.08
N LEU A 157 3.61 8.70 17.02
CA LEU A 157 4.59 9.75 16.69
C LEU A 157 3.91 11.09 16.39
N CYS A 158 2.75 11.10 15.73
CA CYS A 158 1.99 12.33 15.54
C CYS A 158 1.55 12.94 16.88
N LEU A 159 1.03 12.13 17.80
CA LEU A 159 0.63 12.59 19.13
C LEU A 159 1.83 13.10 19.94
N ASP A 160 2.94 12.37 19.96
CA ASP A 160 4.17 12.72 20.64
C ASP A 160 4.76 14.06 20.13
N LEU A 161 4.54 14.38 18.85
CA LEU A 161 4.93 15.66 18.24
C LEU A 161 3.91 16.79 18.47
N GLY A 162 2.86 16.54 19.24
CA GLY A 162 1.84 17.54 19.61
C GLY A 162 0.71 17.71 18.60
N CYS A 163 0.37 16.66 17.88
CA CYS A 163 -0.82 16.63 17.03
C CYS A 163 -2.09 16.61 17.87
N ASP A 164 -3.04 17.47 17.54
CA ASP A 164 -4.41 17.34 18.05
C ASP A 164 -5.13 16.19 17.32
N TYR A 165 -5.94 15.41 18.04
CA TYR A 165 -6.76 14.35 17.47
C TYR A 165 -8.23 14.52 17.83
N ILE A 166 -9.10 14.52 16.82
CA ILE A 166 -10.56 14.57 16.97
C ILE A 166 -11.14 13.26 16.46
N ASN A 167 -11.74 12.48 17.37
CA ASN A 167 -12.55 11.34 16.96
C ASN A 167 -13.93 11.85 16.53
N GLY A 168 -14.16 11.92 15.23
CA GLY A 168 -15.39 12.45 14.67
C GLY A 168 -15.43 12.41 13.14
N GLN A 169 -16.63 12.48 12.61
CA GLN A 169 -16.88 12.57 11.18
C GLN A 169 -16.64 14.00 10.72
N ALA A 170 -15.72 14.20 9.79
CA ALA A 170 -15.55 15.48 9.14
C ALA A 170 -16.53 15.62 7.96
N GLU A 171 -17.20 16.75 7.89
CA GLU A 171 -18.10 17.12 6.82
C GLU A 171 -17.48 18.25 6.00
N PHE A 172 -17.51 18.11 4.67
CA PHE A 172 -17.09 19.13 3.73
C PHE A 172 -18.30 19.93 3.28
N ILE A 173 -18.41 21.17 3.74
CA ILE A 173 -19.53 22.05 3.39
C ILE A 173 -18.96 23.31 2.74
N LYS A 174 -19.05 23.39 1.41
CA LYS A 174 -18.43 24.45 0.61
C LYS A 174 -16.91 24.48 0.87
N ASN A 175 -16.41 25.56 1.45
CA ASN A 175 -14.98 25.77 1.72
C ASN A 175 -14.64 25.60 3.21
N ASP A 176 -15.53 24.99 3.99
CA ASP A 176 -15.36 24.80 5.45
C ASP A 176 -15.42 23.32 5.84
N ILE A 177 -14.85 23.01 6.98
CA ILE A 177 -14.88 21.69 7.62
C ILE A 177 -15.68 21.79 8.91
N TYR A 178 -16.64 20.89 9.07
CA TYR A 178 -17.40 20.73 10.30
C TYR A 178 -17.15 19.36 10.90
N VAL A 179 -17.08 19.32 12.25
CA VAL A 179 -17.05 18.07 13.03
C VAL A 179 -17.99 18.23 14.21
N ASN A 180 -18.98 17.33 14.34
CA ASN A 180 -20.02 17.45 15.39
C ASN A 180 -20.67 18.85 15.40
N ASP A 181 -21.10 19.33 14.27
CA ASP A 181 -21.76 20.64 14.05
C ASP A 181 -20.88 21.87 14.39
N LYS A 182 -19.59 21.65 14.65
CA LYS A 182 -18.65 22.73 14.91
C LYS A 182 -17.74 22.95 13.73
N ARG A 183 -17.68 24.20 13.26
CA ARG A 183 -16.71 24.61 12.23
C ARG A 183 -15.30 24.55 12.80
N ILE A 184 -14.39 23.97 12.03
CA ILE A 184 -12.96 23.86 12.36
C ILE A 184 -12.20 24.87 11.51
N ASP A 185 -11.42 25.74 12.17
CA ASP A 185 -10.57 26.70 11.46
C ASP A 185 -9.29 26.04 10.98
N PHE A 186 -8.87 26.37 9.75
CA PHE A 186 -7.65 25.83 9.12
C PHE A 186 -7.11 26.77 8.03
N ASP A 187 -5.81 26.62 7.75
CA ASP A 187 -5.16 27.26 6.60
C ASP A 187 -5.17 26.30 5.41
N THR A 188 -4.86 25.03 5.63
CA THR A 188 -4.86 23.96 4.62
C THR A 188 -5.49 22.69 5.18
N ALA A 189 -6.26 22.00 4.36
CA ALA A 189 -6.88 20.71 4.68
C ALA A 189 -6.44 19.63 3.70
N VAL A 190 -6.11 18.44 4.21
CA VAL A 190 -5.75 17.27 3.42
C VAL A 190 -6.74 16.14 3.70
N TRP A 191 -7.47 15.74 2.66
CA TRP A 191 -8.47 14.67 2.71
C TRP A 191 -7.86 13.34 2.28
N ALA A 192 -7.50 12.51 3.25
CA ALA A 192 -6.91 11.19 3.08
C ALA A 192 -7.88 10.06 3.44
N ILE A 193 -9.13 10.21 3.03
CA ILE A 193 -10.29 9.42 3.46
C ILE A 193 -10.47 8.08 2.74
N GLY A 194 -9.48 7.68 1.94
CA GLY A 194 -9.45 6.35 1.32
C GLY A 194 -10.70 6.03 0.47
N PRO A 195 -11.40 4.91 0.73
CA PRO A 195 -12.52 4.49 -0.11
C PRO A 195 -13.75 5.41 -0.01
N TRP A 196 -13.80 6.33 0.95
CA TRP A 196 -14.89 7.32 1.08
C TRP A 196 -14.73 8.56 0.21
N ILE A 197 -13.64 8.69 -0.57
CA ILE A 197 -13.39 9.87 -1.42
C ILE A 197 -14.61 10.19 -2.30
N LYS A 198 -15.16 9.20 -2.99
CA LYS A 198 -16.31 9.38 -3.87
C LYS A 198 -17.59 9.86 -3.15
N HIS A 199 -17.74 9.51 -1.86
CA HIS A 199 -18.89 9.92 -1.07
C HIS A 199 -18.81 11.39 -0.63
N VAL A 200 -17.59 11.85 -0.31
CA VAL A 200 -17.34 13.24 0.10
C VAL A 200 -17.18 14.16 -1.12
N PHE A 201 -16.57 13.66 -2.18
CA PHE A 201 -16.29 14.37 -3.43
C PHE A 201 -16.91 13.63 -4.62
N PRO A 202 -18.24 13.71 -4.84
CA PRO A 202 -18.95 12.96 -5.89
C PRO A 202 -18.47 13.24 -7.31
N PHE A 203 -17.83 14.38 -7.55
CA PHE A 203 -17.22 14.71 -8.85
C PHE A 203 -16.02 13.83 -9.21
N ILE A 204 -15.49 13.07 -8.25
CA ILE A 204 -14.42 12.07 -8.48
C ILE A 204 -15.09 10.71 -8.68
N ASP A 205 -15.75 10.52 -9.82
CA ASP A 205 -16.54 9.34 -10.14
C ASP A 205 -15.71 8.17 -10.69
N MET A 206 -14.48 8.44 -11.17
CA MET A 206 -13.57 7.44 -11.73
C MET A 206 -13.09 6.38 -10.72
N ILE A 207 -13.26 6.62 -9.42
CA ILE A 207 -12.80 5.69 -8.38
C ILE A 207 -13.72 4.47 -8.30
N LYS A 208 -13.10 3.29 -8.29
CA LYS A 208 -13.74 2.01 -8.00
C LYS A 208 -13.17 1.41 -6.73
N VAL A 209 -14.02 0.81 -5.91
CA VAL A 209 -13.60 0.03 -4.74
C VAL A 209 -13.84 -1.43 -5.02
N THR A 210 -12.81 -2.27 -4.88
CA THR A 210 -12.89 -3.70 -5.18
C THR A 210 -12.46 -4.54 -3.97
N MET A 211 -13.02 -5.75 -3.85
CA MET A 211 -12.67 -6.72 -2.82
C MET A 211 -11.53 -7.61 -3.29
N GLN A 212 -10.57 -7.89 -2.40
CA GLN A 212 -9.46 -8.82 -2.63
C GLN A 212 -9.23 -9.70 -1.43
N ASP A 213 -9.11 -11.00 -1.68
CA ASP A 213 -8.91 -11.98 -0.61
C ASP A 213 -7.44 -12.22 -0.34
N VAL A 214 -7.14 -12.37 0.94
CA VAL A 214 -5.86 -12.86 1.43
C VAL A 214 -6.10 -14.08 2.33
N VAL A 215 -5.29 -15.11 2.12
CA VAL A 215 -5.38 -16.37 2.83
C VAL A 215 -4.10 -16.58 3.63
N PHE A 216 -4.24 -16.99 4.89
CA PHE A 216 -3.13 -17.32 5.76
C PHE A 216 -3.09 -18.83 5.96
N PHE A 217 -1.99 -19.44 5.57
CA PHE A 217 -1.77 -20.88 5.68
C PHE A 217 -0.94 -21.20 6.89
N GLU A 218 -1.27 -22.33 7.56
CA GLU A 218 -0.43 -22.89 8.63
C GLU A 218 1.03 -22.95 8.17
N SER A 219 1.92 -22.41 8.99
CA SER A 219 3.31 -22.20 8.63
C SER A 219 4.19 -23.31 9.18
N PRO A 220 4.92 -24.05 8.35
CA PRO A 220 6.00 -24.89 8.83
C PRO A 220 7.15 -24.04 9.40
N ASP A 221 8.03 -24.68 10.20
CA ASP A 221 9.24 -24.03 10.68
C ASP A 221 10.09 -23.50 9.52
N GLY A 222 10.70 -22.34 9.73
CA GLY A 222 11.55 -21.67 8.73
C GLY A 222 10.79 -20.76 7.75
N TRP A 223 9.47 -20.61 7.93
CA TRP A 223 8.63 -19.75 7.07
C TRP A 223 8.19 -18.45 7.75
N GLU A 224 8.88 -18.03 8.78
CA GLU A 224 8.65 -16.75 9.44
C GLU A 224 9.16 -15.58 8.55
N ALA A 225 8.51 -14.42 8.68
CA ALA A 225 8.86 -13.21 7.93
C ALA A 225 10.29 -12.71 8.21
N GLU A 226 10.88 -13.13 9.33
CA GLU A 226 12.27 -12.88 9.70
C GLU A 226 13.29 -13.76 8.96
N LYS A 227 12.83 -14.83 8.33
CA LYS A 227 13.72 -15.87 7.77
C LYS A 227 13.67 -15.97 6.25
N ILE A 228 12.53 -15.67 5.65
CA ILE A 228 12.35 -15.79 4.21
C ILE A 228 12.00 -14.45 3.57
N PRO A 229 12.37 -14.22 2.30
CA PRO A 229 11.91 -13.06 1.56
C PRO A 229 10.38 -13.08 1.37
N ALA A 230 9.78 -11.90 1.22
CA ALA A 230 8.46 -11.81 0.61
C ALA A 230 8.54 -12.20 -0.87
N PHE A 231 7.41 -12.45 -1.53
CA PHE A 231 7.40 -12.87 -2.93
C PHE A 231 6.24 -12.29 -3.71
N ASN A 232 6.46 -12.16 -5.02
CA ASN A 232 5.45 -11.83 -6.02
C ASN A 232 5.61 -12.74 -7.24
N ASP A 233 4.48 -13.10 -7.83
CA ASP A 233 4.38 -13.86 -9.06
C ASP A 233 3.34 -13.18 -9.93
N ILE A 234 3.82 -12.26 -10.77
CA ILE A 234 2.96 -11.41 -11.58
C ILE A 234 2.14 -12.25 -12.56
N LYS A 235 2.80 -13.15 -13.28
CA LYS A 235 2.15 -14.00 -14.28
C LYS A 235 0.98 -14.79 -13.72
N ASN A 236 1.10 -15.28 -12.50
CA ASN A 236 0.05 -16.06 -11.83
C ASN A 236 -0.87 -15.19 -10.95
N GLY A 237 -0.58 -13.90 -10.79
CA GLY A 237 -1.38 -12.97 -9.99
C GLY A 237 -1.31 -13.20 -8.49
N PHE A 238 -0.15 -13.60 -7.96
CA PHE A 238 0.00 -13.86 -6.53
C PHE A 238 1.11 -13.05 -5.88
N TYR A 239 0.90 -12.74 -4.62
CA TYR A 239 1.92 -12.17 -3.75
C TYR A 239 1.78 -12.75 -2.33
N GLY A 240 2.89 -12.78 -1.61
CA GLY A 240 2.84 -13.27 -0.24
C GLY A 240 4.06 -12.89 0.58
N CYS A 241 4.03 -13.33 1.83
CA CYS A 241 5.13 -13.15 2.76
C CYS A 241 5.11 -14.25 3.83
N GLY A 242 6.25 -14.43 4.48
CA GLY A 242 6.39 -15.32 5.63
C GLY A 242 5.41 -15.02 6.76
N SER A 243 5.27 -15.96 7.67
CA SER A 243 4.42 -15.82 8.85
C SER A 243 4.88 -14.65 9.70
N LEU A 244 3.96 -13.73 9.96
CA LEU A 244 4.15 -12.59 10.85
C LEU A 244 3.33 -12.81 12.13
N ASP A 245 3.97 -12.66 13.28
CA ASP A 245 3.35 -12.81 14.60
C ASP A 245 2.56 -14.15 14.74
N GLY A 246 3.02 -15.24 14.10
CA GLY A 246 2.42 -16.57 14.18
C GLY A 246 1.12 -16.76 13.39
N MET A 247 0.72 -15.82 12.55
CA MET A 247 -0.55 -15.90 11.82
C MET A 247 -0.56 -16.93 10.68
N GLY A 248 0.61 -17.37 10.24
CA GLY A 248 0.80 -18.22 9.08
C GLY A 248 1.31 -17.47 7.86
N VAL A 249 1.74 -18.22 6.84
CA VAL A 249 2.20 -17.65 5.56
C VAL A 249 1.03 -17.01 4.84
N LYS A 250 1.17 -15.73 4.51
CA LYS A 250 0.14 -14.96 3.80
C LYS A 250 0.29 -15.13 2.30
N LEU A 251 -0.83 -15.35 1.64
CA LEU A 251 -0.97 -15.33 0.19
C LEU A 251 -2.15 -14.45 -0.21
N GLY A 252 -1.94 -13.53 -1.15
CA GLY A 252 -2.99 -12.74 -1.77
C GLY A 252 -3.12 -13.08 -3.24
N TYR A 253 -4.37 -13.21 -3.71
CA TYR A 253 -4.68 -13.33 -5.13
C TYR A 253 -4.96 -11.93 -5.67
N ASP A 254 -4.04 -11.43 -6.48
CA ASP A 254 -3.96 -10.02 -6.87
C ASP A 254 -4.65 -9.73 -8.21
N VAL A 255 -5.78 -10.37 -8.45
CA VAL A 255 -6.68 -10.11 -9.58
C VAL A 255 -7.77 -9.14 -9.19
N LYS A 256 -8.32 -8.42 -10.18
CA LYS A 256 -9.45 -7.52 -9.95
C LYS A 256 -10.64 -8.28 -9.35
N GLY A 257 -10.94 -7.97 -8.10
CA GLY A 257 -12.08 -8.54 -7.40
C GLY A 257 -13.39 -7.81 -7.73
N GLN A 258 -14.47 -8.25 -7.12
CA GLN A 258 -15.79 -7.65 -7.28
C GLN A 258 -15.78 -6.21 -6.77
N GLU A 259 -16.39 -5.31 -7.55
CA GLU A 259 -16.67 -3.95 -7.09
C GLU A 259 -17.77 -3.98 -6.02
N PHE A 260 -17.65 -3.12 -5.02
CA PHE A 260 -18.66 -2.99 -3.99
C PHE A 260 -18.75 -1.56 -3.44
N ASP A 261 -19.90 -1.23 -2.87
CA ASP A 261 -20.11 0.01 -2.14
C ASP A 261 -19.81 -0.22 -0.65
N ILE A 262 -18.82 0.51 -0.14
CA ILE A 262 -18.38 0.39 1.26
C ILE A 262 -19.46 0.78 2.28
N THR A 263 -20.47 1.54 1.86
CA THR A 263 -21.57 1.98 2.75
C THR A 263 -22.74 1.02 2.77
N GLN A 264 -22.84 0.11 1.81
CA GLN A 264 -24.03 -0.74 1.61
C GLN A 264 -23.73 -2.24 1.73
N ASN A 265 -22.49 -2.65 1.53
CA ASN A 265 -22.17 -4.06 1.40
C ASN A 265 -21.12 -4.52 2.45
N GLU A 266 -21.31 -5.73 2.95
CA GLU A 266 -20.28 -6.43 3.72
C GLU A 266 -19.23 -7.04 2.78
N ARG A 267 -17.99 -7.11 3.26
CA ARG A 267 -16.92 -7.78 2.53
C ARG A 267 -16.95 -9.28 2.80
N THR A 268 -17.20 -10.04 1.77
CA THR A 268 -17.21 -11.50 1.81
C THR A 268 -16.13 -12.06 0.90
N HIS A 269 -15.48 -13.13 1.31
CA HIS A 269 -14.48 -13.81 0.49
C HIS A 269 -15.12 -14.63 -0.64
N SER A 270 -14.35 -14.84 -1.71
CA SER A 270 -14.72 -15.70 -2.80
C SER A 270 -14.10 -17.09 -2.62
N GLU A 271 -14.93 -18.14 -2.61
CA GLU A 271 -14.46 -19.53 -2.59
C GLU A 271 -13.51 -19.84 -3.76
N SER A 272 -13.78 -19.27 -4.94
CA SER A 272 -12.90 -19.40 -6.10
C SER A 272 -11.51 -18.81 -5.82
N SER A 273 -11.45 -17.62 -5.23
CA SER A 273 -10.20 -16.96 -4.85
C SER A 273 -9.39 -17.80 -3.85
N VAL A 274 -10.06 -18.33 -2.82
CA VAL A 274 -9.45 -19.21 -1.81
C VAL A 274 -8.88 -20.48 -2.46
N ASN A 275 -9.64 -21.09 -3.39
CA ASN A 275 -9.20 -22.29 -4.10
C ASN A 275 -8.00 -22.02 -5.03
N HIS A 276 -7.94 -20.85 -5.69
CA HIS A 276 -6.76 -20.44 -6.46
C HIS A 276 -5.54 -20.26 -5.55
N CYS A 277 -5.69 -19.62 -4.40
CA CYS A 277 -4.63 -19.51 -3.40
C CYS A 277 -4.11 -20.88 -2.95
N ARG A 278 -5.00 -21.83 -2.66
CA ARG A 278 -4.62 -23.20 -2.25
C ARG A 278 -3.84 -23.93 -3.33
N LYS A 279 -4.28 -23.86 -4.58
CA LYS A 279 -3.60 -24.50 -5.71
C LYS A 279 -2.23 -23.90 -5.92
N TYR A 280 -2.13 -22.55 -5.96
CA TYR A 280 -0.89 -21.87 -6.20
C TYR A 280 0.15 -22.14 -5.10
N ILE A 281 -0.21 -21.99 -3.81
CA ILE A 281 0.77 -22.15 -2.74
C ILE A 281 1.32 -23.58 -2.69
N GLY A 282 0.46 -24.57 -2.94
CA GLY A 282 0.88 -25.99 -2.98
C GLY A 282 1.70 -26.36 -4.22
N HIS A 283 1.58 -25.58 -5.33
CA HIS A 283 2.42 -25.70 -6.52
C HIS A 283 3.77 -25.01 -6.29
N ARG A 284 3.75 -23.72 -5.98
CA ARG A 284 4.97 -22.92 -5.82
C ARG A 284 5.84 -23.37 -4.65
N PHE A 285 5.19 -23.76 -3.55
CA PHE A 285 5.85 -24.22 -2.33
C PHE A 285 5.27 -25.57 -1.89
N PRO A 286 5.82 -26.70 -2.39
CA PRO A 286 5.24 -28.03 -2.20
C PRO A 286 4.98 -28.44 -0.76
N VAL A 287 5.70 -27.88 0.21
CA VAL A 287 5.48 -28.11 1.65
C VAL A 287 4.07 -27.70 2.11
N PHE A 288 3.41 -26.77 1.38
CA PHE A 288 2.05 -26.29 1.69
C PHE A 288 0.92 -27.10 1.06
N LYS A 289 1.19 -28.17 0.31
CA LYS A 289 0.13 -28.95 -0.38
C LYS A 289 -1.02 -29.38 0.54
N LYS A 290 -0.73 -29.64 1.81
CA LYS A 290 -1.70 -30.09 2.83
C LYS A 290 -1.88 -29.09 3.97
N ALA A 291 -1.32 -27.88 3.85
CA ALA A 291 -1.41 -26.88 4.91
C ALA A 291 -2.86 -26.46 5.16
N LYS A 292 -3.22 -26.32 6.43
CA LYS A 292 -4.52 -25.78 6.83
C LYS A 292 -4.58 -24.28 6.58
N ILE A 293 -5.77 -23.76 6.37
CA ILE A 293 -6.03 -22.33 6.34
C ILE A 293 -6.33 -21.90 7.79
N ASN A 294 -5.52 -20.99 8.30
CA ASN A 294 -5.70 -20.39 9.62
C ASN A 294 -6.73 -19.27 9.59
N LEU A 295 -6.72 -18.48 8.50
CA LEU A 295 -7.53 -17.27 8.42
C LEU A 295 -7.73 -16.86 6.95
N ILE A 296 -8.92 -16.36 6.65
CA ILE A 296 -9.24 -15.68 5.39
C ILE A 296 -9.66 -14.26 5.73
N LYS A 297 -9.17 -13.28 5.00
CA LYS A 297 -9.58 -11.87 5.11
C LYS A 297 -9.86 -11.30 3.75
N THR A 298 -10.93 -10.52 3.64
CA THR A 298 -11.22 -9.74 2.45
C THR A 298 -10.81 -8.30 2.67
N CYS A 299 -9.79 -7.88 1.93
CA CYS A 299 -9.30 -6.51 1.88
C CYS A 299 -10.09 -5.70 0.84
N GLN A 300 -9.80 -4.41 0.73
CA GLN A 300 -10.36 -3.56 -0.31
C GLN A 300 -9.30 -2.69 -0.95
N TYR A 301 -9.43 -2.50 -2.26
CA TYR A 301 -8.60 -1.58 -3.03
C TYR A 301 -9.45 -0.41 -3.51
N THR A 302 -8.92 0.80 -3.36
CA THR A 302 -9.49 2.02 -3.92
C THR A 302 -8.68 2.37 -5.16
N MET A 303 -9.32 2.28 -6.31
CA MET A 303 -8.70 2.19 -7.61
C MET A 303 -9.03 3.37 -8.49
N THR A 304 -8.05 3.85 -9.24
CA THR A 304 -8.20 4.68 -10.43
C THR A 304 -8.05 3.85 -11.70
N PRO A 305 -8.54 4.28 -12.86
CA PRO A 305 -8.42 3.53 -14.11
C PRO A 305 -6.98 3.22 -14.52
N ASP A 306 -6.06 4.15 -14.25
CA ASP A 306 -4.64 4.06 -14.61
C ASP A 306 -3.73 3.57 -13.48
N ALA A 307 -4.29 3.19 -12.33
CA ALA A 307 -3.61 2.80 -11.11
C ALA A 307 -2.70 3.89 -10.48
N ASN A 308 -2.69 5.10 -10.98
CA ASN A 308 -2.01 6.21 -10.31
C ASN A 308 -2.87 6.75 -9.17
N TRP A 309 -2.22 7.28 -8.15
CA TRP A 309 -2.91 7.87 -6.99
C TRP A 309 -3.61 9.18 -7.38
N ILE A 310 -4.44 9.68 -6.49
CA ILE A 310 -4.93 11.04 -6.52
C ILE A 310 -4.10 11.84 -5.52
N ILE A 311 -3.48 12.92 -5.98
CA ILE A 311 -2.79 13.92 -5.16
C ILE A 311 -3.02 15.26 -5.86
N ALA A 312 -4.05 15.99 -5.44
CA ALA A 312 -4.42 17.21 -6.13
C ALA A 312 -5.19 18.17 -5.21
N PRO A 313 -5.10 19.47 -5.43
CA PRO A 313 -6.00 20.43 -4.81
C PRO A 313 -7.43 20.25 -5.34
N HIS A 314 -8.42 20.60 -4.51
CA HIS A 314 -9.81 20.67 -4.93
C HIS A 314 -9.97 21.77 -5.99
N PRO A 315 -10.66 21.52 -7.12
CA PRO A 315 -10.67 22.45 -8.25
C PRO A 315 -11.27 23.84 -7.92
N GLU A 316 -12.26 23.89 -7.03
CA GLU A 316 -12.90 25.16 -6.62
C GLU A 316 -12.35 25.71 -5.30
N TYR A 317 -11.76 24.88 -4.46
CA TYR A 317 -11.32 25.24 -3.11
C TYR A 317 -9.86 24.81 -2.88
N PRO A 318 -8.88 25.53 -3.40
CA PRO A 318 -7.48 25.09 -3.46
C PRO A 318 -6.79 24.91 -2.11
N ARG A 319 -7.41 25.38 -1.01
CA ARG A 319 -6.94 25.05 0.35
C ARG A 319 -7.21 23.59 0.76
N HIS A 320 -8.07 22.88 0.03
CA HIS A 320 -8.36 21.48 0.26
C HIS A 320 -7.61 20.62 -0.74
N TRP A 321 -6.78 19.73 -0.22
CA TRP A 321 -6.07 18.73 -1.00
C TRP A 321 -6.75 17.38 -0.85
N ILE A 322 -6.88 16.63 -1.92
CA ILE A 322 -7.45 15.28 -1.93
C ILE A 322 -6.34 14.31 -2.25
N ILE A 323 -6.07 13.38 -1.34
CA ILE A 323 -5.05 12.36 -1.51
C ILE A 323 -5.63 10.97 -1.26
N GLY A 324 -5.41 10.04 -2.18
CA GLY A 324 -5.97 8.69 -2.03
C GLY A 324 -5.85 7.82 -3.26
N ALA A 325 -6.80 6.91 -3.38
CA ALA A 325 -6.82 5.90 -4.43
C ALA A 325 -5.46 5.17 -4.55
N GLY A 326 -5.02 4.57 -3.44
CA GLY A 326 -3.70 3.94 -3.31
C GLY A 326 -3.47 2.75 -4.25
N SER A 327 -4.48 2.38 -5.03
CA SER A 327 -4.46 1.43 -6.14
C SER A 327 -3.64 0.18 -5.81
N ALA A 328 -3.93 -0.40 -4.64
CA ALA A 328 -3.32 -1.60 -4.06
C ALA A 328 -1.81 -1.53 -3.73
N HIS A 329 -1.10 -0.51 -4.17
CA HIS A 329 0.35 -0.41 -3.95
C HIS A 329 0.79 0.79 -3.08
N GLY A 330 -0.15 1.60 -2.57
CA GLY A 330 0.13 2.85 -1.87
C GLY A 330 0.80 2.68 -0.49
N PHE A 331 0.45 1.66 0.29
CA PHE A 331 0.83 1.56 1.71
C PHE A 331 2.34 1.69 1.96
N LYS A 332 3.16 0.94 1.22
CA LYS A 332 4.62 0.90 1.41
C LYS A 332 5.28 2.26 1.24
N HIS A 333 4.67 3.12 0.39
CA HIS A 333 5.19 4.45 0.09
C HIS A 333 4.89 5.49 1.18
N GLY A 334 4.03 5.17 2.16
CA GLY A 334 3.48 6.12 3.13
C GLY A 334 4.41 7.25 3.55
N PRO A 335 5.55 7.01 4.23
CA PRO A 335 6.41 8.08 4.72
C PRO A 335 7.02 8.96 3.63
N ALA A 336 7.40 8.39 2.48
CA ALA A 336 7.93 9.15 1.35
C ALA A 336 6.84 9.91 0.59
N LEU A 337 5.63 9.32 0.47
CA LEU A 337 4.47 10.02 -0.06
C LEU A 337 4.07 11.18 0.85
N GLY A 338 4.07 10.99 2.16
CA GLY A 338 3.80 12.08 3.11
C GLY A 338 4.77 13.23 2.94
N GLN A 339 6.07 12.96 2.71
CA GLN A 339 7.05 13.98 2.40
C GLN A 339 6.72 14.70 1.08
N TYR A 340 6.46 13.93 0.01
CA TYR A 340 6.09 14.48 -1.30
C TYR A 340 4.88 15.42 -1.22
N VAL A 341 3.79 15.00 -0.57
CA VAL A 341 2.59 15.84 -0.39
C VAL A 341 2.89 17.09 0.44
N THR A 342 3.67 16.95 1.51
CA THR A 342 4.04 18.07 2.37
C THR A 342 4.86 19.09 1.60
N ASP A 343 5.83 18.65 0.78
CA ASP A 343 6.68 19.54 -0.03
C ASP A 343 5.85 20.30 -1.08
N LEU A 344 4.95 19.60 -1.79
CA LEU A 344 4.03 20.25 -2.73
C LEU A 344 3.23 21.39 -2.08
N ILE A 345 2.63 21.11 -0.93
CA ILE A 345 1.77 22.07 -0.24
C ILE A 345 2.58 23.26 0.31
N LEU A 346 3.71 22.98 0.96
CA LEU A 346 4.51 24.04 1.59
C LEU A 346 5.27 24.90 0.59
N ASN A 347 5.66 24.36 -0.55
CA ASN A 347 6.35 25.08 -1.60
C ASN A 347 5.39 25.68 -2.64
N ASN A 348 4.08 25.41 -2.52
CA ASN A 348 3.08 25.79 -3.51
C ASN A 348 3.43 25.27 -4.92
N GLU A 349 3.79 24.00 -5.00
CA GLU A 349 4.15 23.31 -6.24
C GLU A 349 2.96 22.51 -6.79
N ASP A 350 2.88 22.40 -8.10
CA ASP A 350 1.89 21.52 -8.74
C ASP A 350 2.30 20.04 -8.63
N PRO A 351 1.36 19.13 -8.36
CA PRO A 351 1.65 17.69 -8.38
C PRO A 351 1.96 17.20 -9.80
N ASP A 352 2.66 16.06 -9.89
CA ASP A 352 2.84 15.36 -11.17
C ASP A 352 1.47 15.18 -11.85
N PRO A 353 1.31 15.54 -13.13
CA PRO A 353 0.03 15.46 -13.86
C PRO A 353 -0.66 14.10 -13.78
N LYS A 354 0.09 13.01 -13.61
CA LYS A 354 -0.49 11.66 -13.45
C LYS A 354 -1.35 11.51 -12.18
N PHE A 355 -1.25 12.42 -11.22
CA PHE A 355 -2.03 12.41 -9.97
C PHE A 355 -3.25 13.35 -10.00
N ALA A 356 -3.44 14.07 -11.09
CA ALA A 356 -4.49 15.07 -11.21
C ALA A 356 -5.91 14.47 -11.16
N LEU A 357 -6.89 15.32 -10.84
CA LEU A 357 -8.34 15.01 -10.82
C LEU A 357 -8.97 15.14 -12.23
N MET A 358 -8.24 14.79 -13.26
CA MET A 358 -8.76 14.79 -14.63
C MET A 358 -9.28 13.39 -15.00
N GLU A 359 -10.05 13.32 -16.09
CA GLU A 359 -10.41 12.05 -16.70
C GLU A 359 -9.15 11.25 -17.05
N ARG A 360 -9.12 9.99 -16.64
CA ARG A 360 -7.99 9.07 -16.85
C ARG A 360 -8.42 7.92 -17.73
N GLN A 361 -7.58 7.59 -18.68
CA GLN A 361 -7.77 6.41 -19.50
C GLN A 361 -7.37 5.15 -18.73
N GLU A 362 -8.10 4.06 -18.94
CA GLU A 362 -7.65 2.75 -18.46
C GLU A 362 -6.30 2.42 -19.10
N ARG A 363 -5.39 1.86 -18.30
CA ARG A 363 -4.15 1.32 -18.87
C ARG A 363 -4.49 0.21 -19.83
N PRO A 364 -3.85 0.13 -21.02
CA PRO A 364 -3.94 -1.05 -21.87
C PRO A 364 -3.60 -2.30 -21.05
N GLY A 365 -4.49 -3.30 -21.02
CA GLY A 365 -4.34 -4.48 -20.20
C GLY A 365 -4.88 -4.38 -18.77
N GLY A 366 -5.58 -3.28 -18.43
CA GLY A 366 -6.04 -3.00 -17.08
C GLY A 366 -4.88 -2.73 -16.11
N TRP A 367 -5.15 -2.12 -14.96
CA TRP A 367 -4.06 -1.82 -14.00
C TRP A 367 -3.49 -3.09 -13.34
N ARG A 368 -4.18 -4.21 -13.44
CA ARG A 368 -3.79 -5.55 -12.99
C ARG A 368 -4.38 -6.67 -13.85
N ASP A 369 -4.74 -6.41 -15.07
CA ASP A 369 -4.75 -7.46 -16.07
C ASP A 369 -3.28 -7.82 -16.35
N LEU A 370 -2.69 -8.45 -15.34
CA LEU A 370 -1.31 -8.92 -15.31
C LEU A 370 -1.03 -9.97 -16.40
N TYR A 371 -2.08 -10.35 -17.12
CA TYR A 371 -2.09 -11.41 -18.10
C TYR A 371 -2.04 -10.93 -19.55
N GLN A 372 -2.03 -9.60 -19.79
CA GLN A 372 -2.07 -9.03 -21.13
C GLN A 372 -0.85 -8.15 -21.42
N TYR A 373 0.34 -8.57 -21.02
CA TYR A 373 1.56 -8.11 -21.68
C TYR A 373 1.88 -9.10 -22.82
N GLU A 374 1.04 -9.10 -23.87
CA GLU A 374 1.41 -9.59 -25.18
C GLU A 374 2.10 -8.51 -26.00
#